data_53148e535a25e6da6c0b144d447bd172
#
_entry.id   53148e535a25e6da6c0b144d447bd172
#
_cell.length_a   1.000
_cell.length_b   1.000
_cell.length_c   1.000
_cell.angle_alpha   90.00
_cell.angle_beta   90.00
_cell.angle_gamma   90.00
#
_symmetry.space_group_name_H-M   'P 1'
#
loop_
_entity.id
_entity.type
_entity.pdbx_description
1 polymer ?
#
loop_
_entity_poly.entity_id
_entity_poly.type
_entity_poly.pdbx_seq_one_letter_code
_entity_poly.pdbx_strand_id
1 'polypeptide(L)'
;MGGIGMLHTFRNLLRLSISPGKVEPVFAGDTAHFSIILANPTLPRYAIGIKSAQIRDAEPEYGDASEQTSTTFRIPKQAVKRGHLKCGRLEIFTEYPLGLFHAWSYVDFGISCLVYPKPDPGAGALPLDMRARGEGNVPVRGDEEFQSLRAYRAGDTPRQIAWKALARGQGLLVKEFGTTASADLWLDYEALQGLPMELRLGRLTWWVMEAERTQVPYGLKLAGHSIRPALGAVHRDECLKALALFGLET
;
A
#
# COMPACT_ATOMS: atom_id res chain seq x y z
N MET A 1 -26.63 42.42 -23.88
CA MET A 1 -26.04 41.08 -24.14
C MET A 1 -25.20 40.56 -22.95
N GLY A 2 -24.43 41.39 -22.22
CA GLY A 2 -23.57 40.93 -21.12
C GLY A 2 -24.27 40.25 -19.92
N GLY A 3 -25.45 40.75 -19.51
CA GLY A 3 -26.18 40.17 -18.37
C GLY A 3 -26.65 38.72 -18.55
N ILE A 4 -27.02 38.36 -19.78
CA ILE A 4 -27.45 36.99 -20.10
C ILE A 4 -26.28 36.02 -20.04
N GLY A 5 -25.11 36.41 -20.54
CA GLY A 5 -23.88 35.60 -20.45
C GLY A 5 -23.47 35.36 -19.02
N MET A 6 -23.46 36.38 -18.17
CA MET A 6 -23.13 36.27 -16.74
C MET A 6 -24.08 35.30 -16.00
N LEU A 7 -25.39 35.39 -16.28
CA LEU A 7 -26.38 34.50 -15.67
C LEU A 7 -26.16 33.04 -16.10
N HIS A 8 -25.83 32.80 -17.36
CA HIS A 8 -25.53 31.45 -17.86
C HIS A 8 -24.26 30.86 -17.23
N THR A 9 -23.18 31.64 -17.10
CA THR A 9 -21.94 31.21 -16.48
C THR A 9 -22.17 30.85 -14.99
N PHE A 10 -22.91 31.67 -14.25
CA PHE A 10 -23.26 31.40 -12.86
C PHE A 10 -24.13 30.14 -12.72
N ARG A 11 -25.16 29.99 -13.57
CA ARG A 11 -26.04 28.81 -13.55
C ARG A 11 -25.32 27.52 -13.89
N ASN A 12 -24.22 27.57 -14.62
CA ASN A 12 -23.42 26.42 -15.00
C ASN A 12 -22.78 25.73 -13.80
N LEU A 13 -22.47 26.47 -12.71
CA LEU A 13 -21.95 25.91 -11.44
C LEU A 13 -23.04 25.68 -10.39
N LEU A 14 -24.24 26.22 -10.58
CA LEU A 14 -25.29 26.16 -9.57
C LEU A 14 -25.85 24.75 -9.41
N ARG A 15 -26.02 24.31 -8.15
CA ARG A 15 -26.63 23.01 -7.77
C ARG A 15 -25.86 21.78 -8.24
N LEU A 16 -24.55 21.89 -8.50
CA LEU A 16 -23.70 20.74 -8.66
C LEU A 16 -23.39 20.10 -7.29
N SER A 17 -23.47 18.79 -7.23
CA SER A 17 -23.05 18.04 -6.05
C SER A 17 -21.64 17.52 -6.29
N ILE A 18 -20.73 17.81 -5.35
CA ILE A 18 -19.32 17.47 -5.48
C ILE A 18 -18.93 16.63 -4.28
N SER A 19 -18.30 15.49 -4.54
CA SER A 19 -17.87 14.58 -3.50
C SER A 19 -16.48 13.98 -3.80
N PRO A 20 -15.70 13.62 -2.77
CA PRO A 20 -14.45 12.92 -2.98
C PRO A 20 -14.70 11.47 -3.39
N GLY A 21 -13.91 11.00 -4.35
CA GLY A 21 -13.84 9.60 -4.72
C GLY A 21 -12.74 8.86 -3.95
N LYS A 22 -12.50 7.61 -4.35
CA LYS A 22 -11.42 6.78 -3.78
C LYS A 22 -10.06 7.35 -4.19
N VAL A 23 -9.13 7.41 -3.23
CA VAL A 23 -7.73 7.77 -3.45
C VAL A 23 -6.89 6.54 -3.16
N GLU A 24 -6.10 6.11 -4.14
CA GLU A 24 -5.21 4.96 -3.97
C GLU A 24 -3.85 5.41 -3.43
N PRO A 25 -3.23 4.62 -2.53
CA PRO A 25 -1.89 4.89 -2.07
C PRO A 25 -0.87 4.85 -3.20
N VAL A 26 0.19 5.63 -3.08
CA VAL A 26 1.30 5.69 -4.06
C VAL A 26 2.65 5.66 -3.33
N PHE A 27 3.74 5.41 -4.06
CA PHE A 27 5.09 5.53 -3.51
C PHE A 27 5.62 6.97 -3.61
N ALA A 28 6.51 7.33 -2.71
CA ALA A 28 7.21 8.61 -2.78
C ALA A 28 8.02 8.70 -4.09
N GLY A 29 7.81 9.78 -4.83
CA GLY A 29 8.31 9.97 -6.19
C GLY A 29 7.24 9.83 -7.27
N ASP A 30 6.11 9.16 -6.99
CA ASP A 30 5.01 8.99 -7.92
C ASP A 30 4.02 10.16 -7.86
N THR A 31 3.08 10.18 -8.79
CA THR A 31 1.97 11.14 -8.81
C THR A 31 0.73 10.51 -8.21
N ALA A 32 0.22 11.07 -7.13
CA ALA A 32 -1.07 10.72 -6.55
C ALA A 32 -2.20 11.36 -7.37
N HIS A 33 -3.30 10.63 -7.57
CA HIS A 33 -4.49 11.11 -8.25
C HIS A 33 -5.66 11.19 -7.29
N PHE A 34 -6.13 12.40 -7.02
CA PHE A 34 -7.31 12.63 -6.20
C PHE A 34 -8.55 12.63 -7.09
N SER A 35 -9.40 11.63 -6.90
CA SER A 35 -10.66 11.51 -7.63
C SER A 35 -11.71 12.42 -7.02
N ILE A 36 -12.31 13.29 -7.84
CA ILE A 36 -13.41 14.18 -7.47
C ILE A 36 -14.61 13.83 -8.35
N ILE A 37 -15.69 13.48 -7.72
CA ILE A 37 -16.93 13.08 -8.40
C ILE A 37 -17.87 14.27 -8.39
N LEU A 38 -18.23 14.72 -9.60
CA LEU A 38 -19.17 15.78 -9.83
C LEU A 38 -20.48 15.17 -10.32
N ALA A 39 -21.51 15.21 -9.49
CA ALA A 39 -22.85 14.72 -9.84
C ALA A 39 -23.74 15.88 -10.24
N ASN A 40 -24.41 15.74 -11.38
CA ASN A 40 -25.32 16.72 -11.93
C ASN A 40 -26.76 16.19 -11.96
N PRO A 41 -27.61 16.60 -11.02
CA PRO A 41 -29.01 16.17 -10.97
C PRO A 41 -29.94 16.91 -11.93
N THR A 42 -29.44 17.94 -12.60
CA THR A 42 -30.27 18.88 -13.40
C THR A 42 -29.79 18.95 -14.85
N LEU A 43 -29.92 20.10 -15.47
CA LEU A 43 -29.57 20.35 -16.86
C LEU A 43 -28.08 20.14 -17.15
N PRO A 44 -27.71 19.76 -18.39
CA PRO A 44 -26.30 19.58 -18.77
C PRO A 44 -25.43 20.79 -18.43
N ARG A 45 -24.21 20.55 -18.00
CA ARG A 45 -23.20 21.55 -17.68
C ARG A 45 -21.97 21.31 -18.54
N TYR A 46 -21.36 22.36 -19.01
CA TYR A 46 -20.29 22.31 -19.99
C TYR A 46 -19.03 23.02 -19.49
N ALA A 47 -17.87 22.55 -19.93
CA ALA A 47 -16.58 23.16 -19.68
C ALA A 47 -16.34 23.51 -18.21
N ILE A 48 -16.58 22.54 -17.33
CA ILE A 48 -16.25 22.70 -15.91
C ILE A 48 -14.78 22.35 -15.74
N GLY A 49 -13.99 23.29 -15.20
CA GLY A 49 -12.60 23.10 -14.86
C GLY A 49 -12.43 22.87 -13.37
N ILE A 50 -11.55 21.92 -13.00
CA ILE A 50 -11.12 21.70 -11.62
C ILE A 50 -9.58 21.71 -11.57
N LYS A 51 -9.01 22.49 -10.65
CA LYS A 51 -7.57 22.55 -10.42
C LYS A 51 -7.23 22.72 -8.94
N SER A 52 -5.98 22.48 -8.58
CA SER A 52 -5.48 22.83 -7.24
C SER A 52 -5.41 24.35 -7.08
N ALA A 53 -6.05 24.86 -6.04
CA ALA A 53 -5.97 26.28 -5.70
C ALA A 53 -4.66 26.65 -4.99
N GLN A 54 -3.85 25.65 -4.59
CA GLN A 54 -2.60 25.87 -3.85
C GLN A 54 -1.36 25.87 -4.76
N ILE A 55 -1.49 25.33 -5.96
CA ILE A 55 -0.40 25.26 -6.93
C ILE A 55 -0.61 26.38 -7.93
N ARG A 56 0.34 27.34 -7.96
CA ARG A 56 0.36 28.38 -8.97
C ARG A 56 0.52 27.71 -10.33
N ASP A 57 -0.24 28.12 -11.31
CA ASP A 57 -0.20 27.58 -12.68
C ASP A 57 -0.56 26.07 -12.76
N ALA A 58 -1.38 25.57 -11.81
CA ALA A 58 -1.91 24.22 -11.90
C ALA A 58 -2.74 24.05 -13.18
N GLU A 59 -2.42 23.04 -13.96
CA GLU A 59 -3.21 22.68 -15.14
C GLU A 59 -4.61 22.22 -14.71
N PRO A 60 -5.67 22.82 -15.22
CA PRO A 60 -7.03 22.40 -14.91
C PRO A 60 -7.40 21.13 -15.67
N GLU A 61 -8.11 20.23 -15.00
CA GLU A 61 -8.82 19.16 -15.68
C GLU A 61 -10.22 19.65 -16.06
N TYR A 62 -10.60 19.49 -17.32
CA TYR A 62 -11.90 19.91 -17.83
C TYR A 62 -12.80 18.70 -18.08
N GLY A 63 -14.09 18.91 -17.85
CA GLY A 63 -15.11 17.92 -18.15
C GLY A 63 -16.50 18.53 -18.28
N ASP A 64 -17.37 17.80 -18.93
CA ASP A 64 -18.79 18.13 -19.02
C ASP A 64 -19.56 17.23 -18.03
N ALA A 65 -20.62 17.75 -17.48
CA ALA A 65 -21.54 16.99 -16.63
C ALA A 65 -22.90 16.91 -17.33
N SER A 66 -23.16 15.77 -17.94
CA SER A 66 -24.47 15.47 -18.54
C SER A 66 -25.54 15.38 -17.47
N GLU A 67 -26.79 15.53 -17.88
CA GLU A 67 -27.92 15.43 -16.98
C GLU A 67 -28.02 14.04 -16.34
N GLN A 68 -28.30 13.99 -15.05
CA GLN A 68 -28.43 12.75 -14.24
C GLN A 68 -27.23 11.80 -14.30
N THR A 69 -26.03 12.34 -14.56
CA THR A 69 -24.79 11.57 -14.59
C THR A 69 -23.79 12.10 -13.57
N SER A 70 -22.72 11.32 -13.36
CA SER A 70 -21.56 11.76 -12.60
C SER A 70 -20.31 11.73 -13.48
N THR A 71 -19.52 12.78 -13.39
CA THR A 71 -18.22 12.90 -14.05
C THR A 71 -17.12 12.85 -13.00
N THR A 72 -16.07 12.06 -13.25
CA THR A 72 -14.95 11.94 -12.32
C THR A 72 -13.75 12.70 -12.88
N PHE A 73 -13.25 13.63 -12.08
CA PHE A 73 -12.02 14.38 -12.33
C PHE A 73 -10.88 13.76 -11.53
N ARG A 74 -9.68 13.71 -12.10
CA ARG A 74 -8.48 13.15 -11.49
C ARG A 74 -7.42 14.22 -11.30
N ILE A 75 -7.36 14.82 -10.13
CA ILE A 75 -6.43 15.90 -9.84
C ILE A 75 -5.06 15.32 -9.47
N PRO A 76 -4.03 15.51 -10.30
CA PRO A 76 -2.70 15.00 -10.03
C PRO A 76 -2.00 15.85 -8.96
N LYS A 77 -1.24 15.17 -8.09
CA LYS A 77 -0.37 15.82 -7.11
C LYS A 77 0.88 14.98 -6.88
N GLN A 78 2.04 15.61 -6.99
CA GLN A 78 3.32 14.92 -6.80
C GLN A 78 3.50 14.49 -5.35
N ALA A 79 3.77 13.21 -5.13
CA ALA A 79 4.03 12.62 -3.81
C ALA A 79 5.53 12.66 -3.50
N VAL A 80 6.02 13.77 -2.99
CA VAL A 80 7.47 14.00 -2.76
C VAL A 80 7.98 13.24 -1.54
N LYS A 81 7.15 13.12 -0.49
CA LYS A 81 7.53 12.53 0.80
C LYS A 81 6.49 11.51 1.22
N ARG A 82 6.92 10.47 1.97
CA ARG A 82 6.01 9.50 2.56
C ARG A 82 5.10 10.13 3.63
N GLY A 83 4.03 9.42 3.99
CA GLY A 83 3.05 9.85 4.98
C GLY A 83 1.75 10.32 4.33
N HIS A 84 1.07 11.26 4.96
CA HIS A 84 -0.21 11.76 4.45
C HIS A 84 -0.03 12.95 3.51
N LEU A 85 -0.31 12.76 2.23
CA LEU A 85 -0.37 13.83 1.23
C LEU A 85 -1.81 14.36 1.17
N LYS A 86 -2.04 15.57 1.68
CA LYS A 86 -3.36 16.22 1.63
C LYS A 86 -3.68 16.68 0.21
N CYS A 87 -4.91 16.50 -0.24
CA CYS A 87 -5.41 17.08 -1.49
C CYS A 87 -5.30 18.61 -1.43
N GLY A 88 -5.82 19.19 -0.38
CA GLY A 88 -5.91 20.64 -0.17
C GLY A 88 -7.09 21.25 -0.89
N ARG A 89 -7.10 22.59 -0.95
CA ARG A 89 -8.18 23.35 -1.58
C ARG A 89 -8.15 23.21 -3.09
N LEU A 90 -9.32 22.92 -3.66
CA LEU A 90 -9.57 22.88 -5.09
C LEU A 90 -10.37 24.09 -5.53
N GLU A 91 -10.09 24.60 -6.72
CA GLU A 91 -10.88 25.58 -7.42
C GLU A 91 -11.68 24.88 -8.51
N ILE A 92 -12.98 25.11 -8.51
CA ILE A 92 -13.92 24.63 -9.52
C ILE A 92 -14.42 25.85 -10.24
N PHE A 93 -14.30 25.87 -11.53
CA PHE A 93 -14.63 27.05 -12.32
C PHE A 93 -15.24 26.71 -13.68
N THR A 94 -15.84 27.70 -14.31
CA THR A 94 -16.29 27.64 -15.69
C THR A 94 -16.25 29.01 -16.33
N GLU A 95 -16.01 29.03 -17.62
CA GLU A 95 -16.07 30.23 -18.48
C GLU A 95 -17.12 30.08 -19.61
N TYR A 96 -17.88 28.99 -19.56
CA TYR A 96 -18.93 28.71 -20.50
C TYR A 96 -20.09 29.75 -20.40
N PRO A 97 -20.68 30.22 -21.51
CA PRO A 97 -20.53 29.74 -22.89
C PRO A 97 -19.50 30.52 -23.74
N LEU A 98 -19.13 31.73 -23.40
CA LEU A 98 -18.41 32.64 -24.30
C LEU A 98 -16.98 33.00 -23.81
N GLY A 99 -16.54 32.52 -22.66
CA GLY A 99 -15.26 32.90 -22.09
C GLY A 99 -15.17 34.35 -21.58
N LEU A 100 -16.29 35.09 -21.60
CA LEU A 100 -16.34 36.49 -21.18
C LEU A 100 -16.46 36.68 -19.66
N PHE A 101 -16.96 35.68 -18.97
CA PHE A 101 -17.19 35.69 -17.54
C PHE A 101 -16.59 34.43 -16.93
N HIS A 102 -15.90 34.61 -15.80
CA HIS A 102 -15.34 33.53 -15.02
C HIS A 102 -16.15 33.36 -13.73
N ALA A 103 -16.78 32.19 -13.55
CA ALA A 103 -17.42 31.82 -12.28
C ALA A 103 -16.58 30.75 -11.60
N TRP A 104 -16.36 30.85 -10.30
CA TRP A 104 -15.54 29.91 -9.55
C TRP A 104 -16.09 29.68 -8.16
N SER A 105 -15.66 28.55 -7.55
CA SER A 105 -15.90 28.21 -6.16
C SER A 105 -14.72 27.41 -5.62
N TYR A 106 -14.52 27.46 -4.33
CA TYR A 106 -13.49 26.67 -3.66
C TYR A 106 -14.10 25.58 -2.79
N VAL A 107 -13.44 24.42 -2.76
CA VAL A 107 -13.81 23.29 -1.91
C VAL A 107 -12.56 22.66 -1.30
N ASP A 108 -12.68 22.23 -0.04
CA ASP A 108 -11.67 21.42 0.63
C ASP A 108 -12.39 20.25 1.32
N PHE A 109 -12.07 19.03 0.91
CA PHE A 109 -12.69 17.82 1.45
C PHE A 109 -11.93 17.23 2.64
N GLY A 110 -10.76 17.77 2.99
CA GLY A 110 -9.90 17.19 4.02
C GLY A 110 -9.35 15.81 3.70
N ILE A 111 -9.42 15.36 2.43
CA ILE A 111 -8.93 14.03 2.01
C ILE A 111 -7.42 14.02 1.86
N SER A 112 -6.84 12.85 2.13
CA SER A 112 -5.41 12.60 1.95
C SER A 112 -5.14 11.29 1.26
N CYS A 113 -4.03 11.23 0.53
CA CYS A 113 -3.43 10.04 -0.03
C CYS A 113 -2.35 9.53 0.93
N LEU A 114 -2.32 8.22 1.19
CA LEU A 114 -1.21 7.62 1.91
C LEU A 114 -0.05 7.40 0.92
N VAL A 115 1.11 7.95 1.26
CA VAL A 115 2.32 7.84 0.45
C VAL A 115 3.29 6.89 1.14
N TYR A 116 3.59 5.78 0.49
CA TYR A 116 4.56 4.79 0.95
C TYR A 116 6.00 5.29 0.75
N PRO A 117 6.98 4.79 1.51
CA PRO A 117 8.38 5.10 1.24
C PRO A 117 8.77 4.66 -0.18
N LYS A 118 9.67 5.40 -0.82
CA LYS A 118 10.21 5.02 -2.13
C LYS A 118 10.98 3.72 -2.00
N PRO A 119 10.64 2.65 -2.75
CA PRO A 119 11.39 1.41 -2.73
C PRO A 119 12.85 1.62 -3.15
N ASP A 120 13.80 1.03 -2.42
CA ASP A 120 15.23 1.07 -2.76
C ASP A 120 15.67 -0.29 -3.34
N PRO A 121 15.80 -0.42 -4.68
CA PRO A 121 16.28 -1.65 -5.31
C PRO A 121 17.73 -2.02 -4.91
N GLY A 122 18.50 -1.05 -4.41
CA GLY A 122 19.86 -1.28 -3.89
C GLY A 122 19.90 -2.16 -2.64
N ALA A 123 18.74 -2.47 -2.04
CA ALA A 123 18.63 -3.45 -0.98
C ALA A 123 18.98 -4.88 -1.42
N GLY A 124 18.96 -5.16 -2.73
CA GLY A 124 19.26 -6.48 -3.28
C GLY A 124 18.17 -7.52 -2.99
N ALA A 125 18.61 -8.80 -2.94
CA ALA A 125 17.74 -9.93 -2.64
C ALA A 125 17.19 -9.90 -1.20
N LEU A 126 16.14 -10.70 -0.95
CA LEU A 126 15.60 -10.87 0.39
C LEU A 126 16.68 -11.35 1.36
N PRO A 127 16.75 -10.79 2.59
CA PRO A 127 17.75 -11.15 3.58
C PRO A 127 17.42 -12.50 4.23
N LEU A 128 17.62 -13.58 3.49
CA LEU A 128 17.30 -14.94 3.97
C LEU A 128 18.11 -15.33 5.21
N ASP A 129 19.25 -14.71 5.46
CA ASP A 129 20.05 -14.89 6.69
C ASP A 129 19.32 -14.36 7.94
N MET A 130 18.35 -13.49 7.79
CA MET A 130 17.47 -13.05 8.90
C MET A 130 16.46 -14.13 9.30
N ARG A 131 16.29 -15.21 8.54
CA ARG A 131 15.48 -16.36 8.94
C ARG A 131 16.06 -17.07 10.18
N ALA A 132 17.36 -17.04 10.35
CA ALA A 132 18.06 -17.75 11.44
C ALA A 132 18.08 -16.98 12.78
N ARG A 133 17.75 -15.69 12.81
CA ARG A 133 17.81 -14.84 14.01
C ARG A 133 16.50 -14.67 14.77
N GLY A 134 15.43 -15.35 14.36
CA GLY A 134 14.19 -15.39 15.13
C GLY A 134 14.37 -16.25 16.38
N GLU A 135 14.52 -15.64 17.56
CA GLU A 135 14.40 -16.32 18.84
C GLU A 135 12.99 -16.92 18.95
N GLY A 136 12.92 -18.23 18.91
CA GLY A 136 11.69 -18.94 19.18
C GLY A 136 11.53 -20.20 18.35
N ASN A 137 12.25 -21.26 18.72
CA ASN A 137 11.94 -22.63 18.32
C ASN A 137 10.59 -23.04 18.95
N VAL A 138 9.47 -22.64 18.34
CA VAL A 138 8.17 -23.20 18.68
C VAL A 138 7.86 -24.25 17.61
N PRO A 139 7.78 -25.54 17.96
CA PRO A 139 7.43 -26.58 17.01
C PRO A 139 5.97 -26.39 16.58
N VAL A 140 5.75 -25.91 15.36
CA VAL A 140 4.43 -25.90 14.74
C VAL A 140 4.16 -27.26 14.14
N ARG A 141 3.07 -27.88 14.57
CA ARG A 141 2.58 -29.20 14.16
C ARG A 141 1.98 -29.06 12.75
N GLY A 142 2.69 -29.57 11.73
CA GLY A 142 2.17 -29.60 10.36
C GLY A 142 3.22 -30.06 9.35
N ASP A 143 2.90 -31.08 8.55
CA ASP A 143 3.65 -31.75 7.49
C ASP A 143 5.07 -32.23 7.86
N GLU A 144 5.12 -33.53 8.21
CA GLU A 144 6.32 -34.23 8.63
C GLU A 144 7.18 -34.62 7.41
N GLU A 145 8.20 -33.79 7.09
CA GLU A 145 9.21 -34.19 6.11
C GLU A 145 10.29 -35.06 6.79
N PHE A 146 10.62 -36.19 6.17
CA PHE A 146 11.63 -37.17 6.66
C PHE A 146 13.01 -36.49 6.70
N GLN A 147 13.58 -36.31 7.88
CA GLN A 147 14.86 -35.63 8.06
C GLN A 147 16.03 -36.59 8.31
N SER A 148 15.86 -37.59 9.17
CA SER A 148 16.93 -38.53 9.50
C SER A 148 16.41 -39.84 10.13
N LEU A 149 17.31 -40.81 10.28
CA LEU A 149 17.09 -42.04 11.05
C LEU A 149 17.98 -41.98 12.30
N ARG A 150 17.39 -42.10 13.48
CA ARG A 150 18.14 -42.31 14.73
C ARG A 150 17.84 -43.66 15.37
N ALA A 151 18.72 -44.11 16.24
CA ALA A 151 18.50 -45.32 17.01
C ALA A 151 17.26 -45.20 17.91
N TYR A 152 16.45 -46.28 17.95
CA TYR A 152 15.28 -46.37 18.82
C TYR A 152 15.64 -46.20 20.27
N ARG A 153 14.83 -45.47 21.02
CA ARG A 153 14.90 -45.34 22.49
C ARG A 153 13.59 -45.82 23.10
N ALA A 154 13.66 -46.43 24.27
CA ALA A 154 12.48 -46.91 25.00
C ALA A 154 11.55 -45.69 25.28
N GLY A 155 10.31 -45.76 24.72
CA GLY A 155 9.32 -44.66 24.76
C GLY A 155 8.96 -44.06 23.40
N ASP A 156 9.69 -44.40 22.34
CA ASP A 156 9.36 -43.96 20.98
C ASP A 156 8.11 -44.66 20.46
N THR A 157 7.30 -43.89 19.71
CA THR A 157 6.03 -44.38 19.16
C THR A 157 6.25 -45.41 18.02
N PRO A 158 5.63 -46.57 18.06
CA PRO A 158 5.79 -47.62 17.03
C PRO A 158 5.49 -47.16 15.58
N ARG A 159 4.68 -46.13 15.40
CA ARG A 159 4.35 -45.54 14.09
C ARG A 159 5.55 -44.85 13.40
N GLN A 160 6.54 -44.44 14.19
CA GLN A 160 7.73 -43.73 13.68
C GLN A 160 8.89 -44.68 13.38
N ILE A 161 8.75 -45.98 13.63
CA ILE A 161 9.78 -46.98 13.35
C ILE A 161 9.97 -47.14 11.83
N ALA A 162 11.22 -47.12 11.39
CA ALA A 162 11.63 -47.32 10.01
C ALA A 162 11.67 -48.84 9.67
N TRP A 163 10.53 -49.48 9.55
CA TRP A 163 10.40 -50.94 9.33
C TRP A 163 11.22 -51.45 8.13
N LYS A 164 11.38 -50.62 7.06
CA LYS A 164 12.22 -50.98 5.90
C LYS A 164 13.72 -51.06 6.24
N ALA A 165 14.19 -50.22 7.19
CA ALA A 165 15.58 -50.24 7.65
C ALA A 165 15.83 -51.49 8.53
N LEU A 166 14.89 -51.85 9.41
CA LEU A 166 14.92 -53.06 10.20
C LEU A 166 14.97 -54.29 9.32
N ALA A 167 14.15 -54.39 8.28
CA ALA A 167 14.12 -55.51 7.33
C ALA A 167 15.42 -55.68 6.51
N ARG A 168 16.26 -54.61 6.45
CA ARG A 168 17.59 -54.64 5.80
C ARG A 168 18.73 -54.87 6.78
N GLY A 169 18.43 -55.24 8.03
CA GLY A 169 19.43 -55.52 9.06
C GLY A 169 20.17 -54.31 9.65
N GLN A 170 19.65 -53.11 9.43
CA GLN A 170 20.27 -51.85 9.87
C GLN A 170 19.95 -51.46 11.34
N GLY A 171 19.29 -52.35 12.07
CA GLY A 171 18.87 -52.12 13.46
C GLY A 171 17.52 -51.41 13.57
N LEU A 172 17.05 -51.22 14.81
CA LEU A 172 15.79 -50.55 15.12
C LEU A 172 16.00 -49.06 15.05
N LEU A 173 15.58 -48.48 13.93
CA LEU A 173 15.71 -47.01 13.70
C LEU A 173 14.33 -46.37 13.69
N VAL A 174 14.27 -45.15 14.20
CA VAL A 174 13.09 -44.28 14.23
C VAL A 174 13.28 -43.14 13.23
N LYS A 175 12.25 -42.89 12.46
CA LYS A 175 12.21 -41.74 11.56
C LYS A 175 12.12 -40.45 12.40
N GLU A 176 13.11 -39.63 12.32
CA GLU A 176 13.00 -38.25 12.78
C GLU A 176 12.34 -37.43 11.70
N PHE A 177 11.16 -36.95 12.01
CA PHE A 177 10.47 -35.97 11.21
C PHE A 177 10.87 -34.60 11.76
N GLY A 178 11.71 -33.90 11.03
CA GLY A 178 11.95 -32.50 11.28
C GLY A 178 10.87 -31.72 10.59
N THR A 179 10.07 -30.97 11.31
CA THR A 179 9.51 -29.76 10.72
C THR A 179 10.70 -28.91 10.34
N THR A 180 10.98 -28.77 9.06
CA THR A 180 11.65 -27.60 8.57
C THR A 180 10.68 -26.48 8.90
N ALA A 181 10.73 -25.97 10.12
CA ALA A 181 10.20 -24.66 10.42
C ALA A 181 10.95 -23.77 9.45
N SER A 182 10.31 -23.44 8.34
CA SER A 182 10.79 -22.41 7.45
C SER A 182 10.89 -21.22 8.38
N ALA A 183 12.13 -20.90 8.81
CA ALA A 183 12.34 -19.85 9.77
C ALA A 183 11.69 -18.61 9.17
N ASP A 184 10.70 -18.08 9.88
CA ASP A 184 9.93 -16.93 9.43
C ASP A 184 10.89 -15.82 9.00
N LEU A 185 10.67 -15.27 7.82
CA LEU A 185 11.42 -14.11 7.37
C LEU A 185 10.95 -12.88 8.14
N TRP A 186 11.84 -12.28 8.90
CA TRP A 186 11.56 -11.02 9.60
C TRP A 186 12.33 -9.88 8.95
N LEU A 187 11.60 -8.91 8.45
CA LEU A 187 12.14 -7.66 7.94
C LEU A 187 12.30 -6.70 9.12
N ASP A 188 13.53 -6.57 9.62
CA ASP A 188 13.84 -5.85 10.85
C ASP A 188 14.51 -4.51 10.58
N TYR A 189 13.88 -3.42 11.04
CA TYR A 189 14.39 -2.07 10.92
C TYR A 189 15.73 -1.88 11.64
N GLU A 190 15.88 -2.52 12.82
CA GLU A 190 17.11 -2.40 13.62
C GLU A 190 18.29 -3.17 12.98
N ALA A 191 18.04 -4.15 12.14
CA ALA A 191 19.10 -4.84 11.41
C ALA A 191 19.79 -3.96 10.35
N LEU A 192 19.20 -2.83 10.00
CA LEU A 192 19.73 -1.86 9.05
C LEU A 192 20.43 -0.67 9.72
N GLN A 193 20.95 -0.83 10.94
CA GLN A 193 21.68 0.21 11.65
C GLN A 193 22.84 0.76 10.81
N GLY A 194 23.10 2.08 10.98
CA GLY A 194 24.14 2.78 10.20
C GLY A 194 23.65 3.45 8.90
N LEU A 195 22.43 3.13 8.44
CA LEU A 195 21.82 3.79 7.30
C LEU A 195 20.88 4.92 7.74
N PRO A 196 20.73 5.98 6.93
CA PRO A 196 19.70 6.99 7.15
C PRO A 196 18.29 6.38 7.21
N MET A 197 17.40 6.96 8.03
CA MET A 197 16.04 6.46 8.25
C MET A 197 15.28 6.21 6.96
N GLU A 198 15.25 7.16 6.03
CA GLU A 198 14.51 7.02 4.78
C GLU A 198 15.05 5.88 3.92
N LEU A 199 16.36 5.66 3.92
CA LEU A 199 16.98 4.56 3.18
C LEU A 199 16.63 3.19 3.81
N ARG A 200 16.60 3.09 5.15
CA ARG A 200 16.12 1.88 5.84
C ARG A 200 14.70 1.54 5.45
N LEU A 201 13.80 2.54 5.50
CA LEU A 201 12.41 2.37 5.14
C LEU A 201 12.23 2.00 3.67
N GLY A 202 13.01 2.61 2.78
CA GLY A 202 13.03 2.28 1.36
C GLY A 202 13.46 0.83 1.10
N ARG A 203 14.49 0.33 1.82
CA ARG A 203 14.93 -1.07 1.73
C ARG A 203 13.89 -2.05 2.24
N LEU A 204 13.28 -1.75 3.39
CA LEU A 204 12.18 -2.57 3.92
C LEU A 204 10.98 -2.59 2.96
N THR A 205 10.65 -1.44 2.37
CA THR A 205 9.60 -1.35 1.35
C THR A 205 9.92 -2.23 0.14
N TRP A 206 11.16 -2.21 -0.35
CA TRP A 206 11.61 -3.07 -1.44
C TRP A 206 11.46 -4.55 -1.07
N TRP A 207 11.92 -4.96 0.12
CA TRP A 207 11.81 -6.35 0.57
C TRP A 207 10.37 -6.80 0.80
N VAL A 208 9.48 -5.94 1.27
CA VAL A 208 8.04 -6.22 1.35
C VAL A 208 7.48 -6.54 -0.03
N MET A 209 7.80 -5.73 -1.04
CA MET A 209 7.34 -5.95 -2.42
C MET A 209 7.95 -7.22 -3.02
N GLU A 210 9.22 -7.49 -2.75
CA GLU A 210 9.92 -8.67 -3.25
C GLU A 210 9.42 -9.97 -2.59
N ALA A 211 9.12 -9.95 -1.29
CA ALA A 211 8.55 -11.08 -0.58
C ALA A 211 7.15 -11.45 -1.11
N GLU A 212 6.31 -10.45 -1.39
CA GLU A 212 5.01 -10.67 -2.04
C GLU A 212 5.18 -11.25 -3.46
N ARG A 213 6.11 -10.72 -4.24
CA ARG A 213 6.37 -11.20 -5.60
C ARG A 213 6.86 -12.66 -5.61
N THR A 214 7.69 -13.03 -4.63
CA THR A 214 8.26 -14.38 -4.51
C THR A 214 7.42 -15.33 -3.64
N GLN A 215 6.29 -14.85 -3.12
CA GLN A 215 5.36 -15.61 -2.26
C GLN A 215 6.03 -16.19 -1.02
N VAL A 216 6.98 -15.44 -0.43
CA VAL A 216 7.66 -15.80 0.83
C VAL A 216 6.95 -15.12 1.98
N PRO A 217 6.40 -15.86 2.97
CA PRO A 217 5.81 -15.27 4.18
C PRO A 217 6.85 -14.41 4.93
N TYR A 218 6.44 -13.22 5.33
CA TYR A 218 7.32 -12.27 6.00
C TYR A 218 6.59 -11.52 7.12
N GLY A 219 7.32 -11.22 8.19
CA GLY A 219 6.91 -10.29 9.24
C GLY A 219 7.72 -8.99 9.17
N LEU A 220 7.20 -7.95 9.78
CA LEU A 220 7.85 -6.64 9.85
C LEU A 220 8.11 -6.28 11.32
N LYS A 221 9.35 -5.88 11.64
CA LYS A 221 9.73 -5.33 12.95
C LYS A 221 10.17 -3.88 12.79
N LEU A 222 9.46 -3.00 13.46
CA LEU A 222 9.80 -1.59 13.62
C LEU A 222 10.04 -1.30 15.11
N ALA A 223 10.70 -0.20 15.44
CA ALA A 223 10.91 0.18 16.83
C ALA A 223 9.56 0.29 17.56
N GLY A 224 9.32 -0.61 18.52
CA GLY A 224 8.10 -0.66 19.33
C GLY A 224 6.87 -1.28 18.66
N HIS A 225 6.94 -1.75 17.41
CA HIS A 225 5.82 -2.36 16.71
C HIS A 225 6.26 -3.54 15.84
N SER A 226 5.49 -4.65 15.88
CA SER A 226 5.76 -5.81 15.03
C SER A 226 4.49 -6.34 14.40
N ILE A 227 4.58 -6.69 13.12
CA ILE A 227 3.52 -7.34 12.33
C ILE A 227 3.97 -8.77 12.08
N ARG A 228 3.13 -9.73 12.47
CA ARG A 228 3.46 -11.18 12.37
C ARG A 228 3.59 -11.60 10.91
N PRO A 229 4.38 -12.66 10.63
CA PRO A 229 4.54 -13.19 9.29
C PRO A 229 3.21 -13.63 8.68
N ALA A 230 2.95 -13.12 7.48
CA ALA A 230 1.81 -13.50 6.64
C ALA A 230 2.11 -13.19 5.17
N LEU A 231 1.15 -13.43 4.30
CA LEU A 231 1.18 -13.09 2.87
C LEU A 231 -0.15 -12.48 2.44
N GLY A 232 -0.11 -11.81 1.29
CA GLY A 232 -1.29 -11.30 0.61
C GLY A 232 -1.46 -9.78 0.71
N ALA A 233 -2.35 -9.25 -0.14
CA ALA A 233 -2.50 -7.81 -0.34
C ALA A 233 -2.81 -7.04 0.94
N VAL A 234 -3.63 -7.60 1.83
CA VAL A 234 -3.99 -6.95 3.10
C VAL A 234 -2.77 -6.82 4.01
N HIS A 235 -1.98 -7.90 4.13
CA HIS A 235 -0.75 -7.90 4.93
C HIS A 235 0.30 -6.94 4.36
N ARG A 236 0.49 -6.96 3.04
CA ARG A 236 1.37 -6.02 2.35
C ARG A 236 0.99 -4.57 2.63
N ASP A 237 -0.30 -4.24 2.47
CA ASP A 237 -0.79 -2.87 2.66
C ASP A 237 -0.66 -2.44 4.13
N GLU A 238 -0.84 -3.35 5.09
CA GLU A 238 -0.58 -3.11 6.52
C GLU A 238 0.90 -2.79 6.77
N CYS A 239 1.82 -3.60 6.24
CA CYS A 239 3.26 -3.38 6.37
C CYS A 239 3.69 -2.06 5.72
N LEU A 240 3.23 -1.77 4.50
CA LEU A 240 3.54 -0.53 3.79
C LEU A 240 2.99 0.70 4.52
N LYS A 241 1.79 0.60 5.11
CA LYS A 241 1.23 1.66 5.94
C LYS A 241 2.06 1.91 7.19
N ALA A 242 2.50 0.85 7.87
CA ALA A 242 3.36 0.98 9.05
C ALA A 242 4.68 1.68 8.69
N LEU A 243 5.31 1.31 7.55
CA LEU A 243 6.52 1.96 7.04
C LEU A 243 6.28 3.43 6.66
N ALA A 244 5.13 3.74 6.04
CA ALA A 244 4.79 5.10 5.63
C ALA A 244 4.65 6.06 6.82
N LEU A 245 4.11 5.58 7.93
CA LEU A 245 3.80 6.39 9.11
C LEU A 245 4.90 6.34 10.19
N PHE A 246 5.91 5.49 10.03
CA PHE A 246 6.97 5.33 11.02
C PHE A 246 7.74 6.64 11.27
N GLY A 247 7.81 7.05 12.56
CA GLY A 247 8.52 8.27 12.97
C GLY A 247 7.88 9.59 12.50
N LEU A 248 6.66 9.54 11.97
CA LEU A 248 5.85 10.75 11.75
C LEU A 248 4.94 10.93 12.96
N GLU A 249 5.02 12.09 13.59
CA GLU A 249 4.08 12.47 14.65
C GLU A 249 2.67 12.55 14.06
N THR A 250 1.72 11.95 14.76
CA THR A 250 0.31 11.91 14.39
C THR A 250 -0.36 13.22 14.68
#